data_afe3210c3e246fdab4d1e1cdd143ab25
#
_entry.id   afe3210c3e246fdab4d1e1cdd143ab25
#
_cell.length_a   1.000
_cell.length_b   1.000
_cell.length_c   1.000
_cell.angle_alpha   90.00
_cell.angle_beta   90.00
_cell.angle_gamma   90.00
#
_symmetry.space_group_name_H-M   'P 1'
#
loop_
_entity.id
_entity.type
_entity.pdbx_description
1 polymer ?
#
loop_
_entity_poly.entity_id
_entity_poly.type
_entity_poly.pdbx_seq_one_letter_code
_entity_poly.pdbx_strand_id
1 'polypeptide(L)'
;MNLQHHKTGITENGFTVINNIFSDHEIRSISKVIQNTDPSKETFRKSDDLFAIRQFLKEVPGVQDLIFNEKVKTVIREIFGNRYFVVKSIYFDKPETSNWYVAYHQDLTISVDQKLQLEGFDPWTTKQKQFAVQPPQDILENIYTIRIHLDDADENNGALKVIPGSHAKGIYRPETIDWTIETEKICNVDKGGIMIMKPLILHGSKRTTNGKRRRVIHIEFSDRELPDGLNWSEKMVSEN
;
A
#
# COMPACT_ATOMS: atom_id res chain seq x y z
N MET A 1 15.37 11.96 -12.51
CA MET A 1 15.59 10.93 -11.45
C MET A 1 16.05 9.65 -12.15
N ASN A 2 17.17 9.05 -11.74
CA ASN A 2 17.55 7.73 -12.29
C ASN A 2 16.83 6.64 -11.49
N LEU A 3 15.84 5.97 -12.12
CA LEU A 3 14.99 4.98 -11.48
C LEU A 3 15.36 3.53 -11.81
N GLN A 4 16.41 3.30 -12.61
CA GLN A 4 16.81 1.94 -13.01
C GLN A 4 17.17 1.06 -11.81
N HIS A 5 17.91 1.59 -10.84
CA HIS A 5 18.24 0.86 -9.61
C HIS A 5 16.97 0.45 -8.81
N HIS A 6 15.97 1.33 -8.74
CA HIS A 6 14.71 1.04 -8.07
C HIS A 6 13.90 -0.03 -8.80
N LYS A 7 13.88 0.00 -10.13
CA LYS A 7 13.25 -1.03 -10.96
C LYS A 7 13.88 -2.41 -10.72
N THR A 8 15.19 -2.49 -10.72
CA THR A 8 15.94 -3.71 -10.37
C THR A 8 15.60 -4.18 -8.95
N GLY A 9 15.61 -3.27 -7.96
CA GLY A 9 15.28 -3.59 -6.58
C GLY A 9 13.89 -4.19 -6.41
N ILE A 10 12.88 -3.70 -7.15
CA ILE A 10 11.52 -4.27 -7.10
C ILE A 10 11.49 -5.65 -7.75
N THR A 11 12.19 -5.84 -8.87
CA THR A 11 12.23 -7.14 -9.57
C THR A 11 12.92 -8.21 -8.74
N GLU A 12 14.04 -7.88 -8.11
CA GLU A 12 14.86 -8.86 -7.37
C GLU A 12 14.39 -9.05 -5.92
N ASN A 13 14.09 -7.95 -5.24
CA ASN A 13 13.80 -7.96 -3.81
C ASN A 13 12.30 -7.82 -3.47
N GLY A 14 11.46 -7.44 -4.44
CA GLY A 14 10.03 -7.21 -4.24
C GLY A 14 9.69 -5.83 -3.66
N PHE A 15 10.66 -4.98 -3.40
CA PHE A 15 10.45 -3.63 -2.87
C PHE A 15 11.61 -2.69 -3.16
N THR A 16 11.34 -1.40 -3.02
CA THR A 16 12.35 -0.33 -3.02
C THR A 16 11.86 0.87 -2.23
N VAL A 17 12.78 1.72 -1.78
CA VAL A 17 12.49 3.01 -1.08
C VAL A 17 13.07 4.14 -1.89
N ILE A 18 12.30 5.21 -2.09
CA ILE A 18 12.70 6.43 -2.78
C ILE A 18 12.40 7.61 -1.87
N ASN A 19 13.41 8.28 -1.38
CA ASN A 19 13.24 9.47 -0.55
C ASN A 19 13.10 10.75 -1.39
N ASN A 20 12.67 11.85 -0.78
CA ASN A 20 12.55 13.17 -1.39
C ASN A 20 11.57 13.25 -2.58
N ILE A 21 10.50 12.47 -2.55
CA ILE A 21 9.41 12.55 -3.54
C ILE A 21 8.53 13.75 -3.26
N PHE A 22 8.17 13.98 -2.00
CA PHE A 22 7.37 15.11 -1.56
C PHE A 22 8.22 16.08 -0.71
N SER A 23 8.04 17.36 -0.91
CA SER A 23 8.54 18.41 -0.02
C SER A 23 7.72 18.49 1.27
N ASP A 24 8.26 19.12 2.29
CA ASP A 24 7.52 19.40 3.54
C ASP A 24 6.25 20.21 3.31
N HIS A 25 6.23 21.10 2.32
CA HIS A 25 5.05 21.87 1.96
C HIS A 25 3.94 20.97 1.40
N GLU A 26 4.27 20.05 0.47
CA GLU A 26 3.33 19.12 -0.11
C GLU A 26 2.76 18.17 0.96
N ILE A 27 3.61 17.65 1.87
CA ILE A 27 3.17 16.81 2.99
C ILE A 27 2.23 17.57 3.94
N ARG A 28 2.49 18.83 4.23
CA ARG A 28 1.58 19.66 5.03
C ARG A 28 0.25 19.87 4.33
N SER A 29 0.26 20.13 3.02
CA SER A 29 -0.96 20.31 2.22
C SER A 29 -1.82 19.04 2.20
N ILE A 30 -1.24 17.87 1.96
CA ILE A 30 -1.90 16.57 2.03
C ILE A 30 -2.49 16.36 3.44
N SER A 31 -1.70 16.59 4.48
CA SER A 31 -2.15 16.40 5.88
C SER A 31 -3.31 17.31 6.23
N LYS A 32 -3.34 18.56 5.75
CA LYS A 32 -4.42 19.52 5.98
C LYS A 32 -5.73 19.07 5.33
N VAL A 33 -5.69 18.55 4.11
CA VAL A 33 -6.87 18.04 3.42
C VAL A 33 -7.44 16.83 4.17
N ILE A 34 -6.59 15.91 4.62
CA ILE A 34 -7.02 14.75 5.41
C ILE A 34 -7.68 15.19 6.73
N GLN A 35 -7.08 16.14 7.46
CA GLN A 35 -7.62 16.62 8.74
C GLN A 35 -8.99 17.30 8.62
N ASN A 36 -9.29 17.89 7.47
CA ASN A 36 -10.56 18.58 7.21
C ASN A 36 -11.66 17.63 6.70
N THR A 37 -11.38 16.35 6.55
CA THR A 37 -12.35 15.37 6.04
C THR A 37 -13.24 14.90 7.19
N ASP A 38 -14.56 14.79 6.93
CA ASP A 38 -15.54 14.31 7.90
C ASP A 38 -15.26 12.85 8.30
N PRO A 39 -14.95 12.57 9.58
CA PRO A 39 -14.60 11.23 10.05
C PRO A 39 -15.81 10.33 10.33
N SER A 40 -17.03 10.79 10.09
CA SER A 40 -18.27 10.06 10.41
C SER A 40 -18.66 9.00 9.38
N LYS A 41 -18.00 8.97 8.22
CA LYS A 41 -18.32 8.07 7.12
C LYS A 41 -18.03 6.59 7.46
N GLU A 42 -18.81 5.67 6.90
CA GLU A 42 -18.66 4.20 7.09
C GLU A 42 -17.30 3.64 6.63
N THR A 43 -16.65 4.32 5.70
CA THR A 43 -15.31 3.96 5.18
C THR A 43 -14.18 4.26 6.16
N PHE A 44 -14.48 4.99 7.24
CA PHE A 44 -13.56 5.36 8.30
C PHE A 44 -13.56 4.33 9.42
N ARG A 45 -12.44 3.66 9.64
CA ARG A 45 -12.23 2.79 10.78
C ARG A 45 -11.48 3.54 11.86
N LYS A 46 -12.02 3.56 13.07
CA LYS A 46 -11.38 4.15 14.26
C LYS A 46 -11.29 3.12 15.37
N SER A 47 -10.11 2.96 15.93
CA SER A 47 -9.85 2.26 17.18
C SER A 47 -8.75 3.02 17.93
N ASP A 48 -8.49 2.65 19.20
CA ASP A 48 -7.46 3.32 20.01
C ASP A 48 -6.05 3.19 19.39
N ASP A 49 -5.80 2.12 18.65
CA ASP A 49 -4.50 1.81 18.06
C ASP A 49 -4.34 2.23 16.60
N LEU A 50 -5.43 2.45 15.89
CA LEU A 50 -5.40 2.70 14.45
C LEU A 50 -6.61 3.50 13.98
N PHE A 51 -6.34 4.52 13.16
CA PHE A 51 -7.33 5.15 12.31
C PHE A 51 -7.04 4.78 10.85
N ALA A 52 -8.06 4.46 10.06
CA ALA A 52 -7.88 4.17 8.64
C ALA A 52 -9.07 4.68 7.82
N ILE A 53 -8.78 5.22 6.63
CA ILE A 53 -9.77 5.61 5.63
C ILE A 53 -9.60 4.69 4.42
N ARG A 54 -10.59 3.86 4.16
CA ARG A 54 -10.66 3.03 2.94
C ARG A 54 -11.23 3.83 1.79
N GLN A 55 -10.92 3.43 0.56
CA GLN A 55 -11.24 4.21 -0.64
C GLN A 55 -10.78 5.66 -0.51
N PHE A 56 -9.58 5.83 0.01
CA PHE A 56 -9.05 7.12 0.46
C PHE A 56 -9.10 8.20 -0.62
N LEU A 57 -8.75 7.87 -1.85
CA LEU A 57 -8.78 8.82 -2.96
C LEU A 57 -10.19 9.25 -3.37
N LYS A 58 -11.21 8.42 -3.10
CA LYS A 58 -12.63 8.78 -3.30
C LYS A 58 -13.17 9.59 -2.13
N GLU A 59 -12.78 9.21 -0.90
CA GLU A 59 -13.35 9.77 0.31
C GLU A 59 -12.80 11.15 0.69
N VAL A 60 -11.60 11.48 0.21
CA VAL A 60 -10.90 12.73 0.53
C VAL A 60 -10.77 13.59 -0.73
N PRO A 61 -11.76 14.48 -1.02
CA PRO A 61 -11.75 15.31 -2.21
C PRO A 61 -10.51 16.21 -2.28
N GLY A 62 -9.95 16.36 -3.48
CA GLY A 62 -8.78 17.21 -3.74
C GLY A 62 -7.44 16.65 -3.29
N VAL A 63 -7.40 15.44 -2.71
CA VAL A 63 -6.12 14.82 -2.31
C VAL A 63 -5.38 14.23 -3.51
N GLN A 64 -6.08 13.86 -4.57
CA GLN A 64 -5.49 13.23 -5.77
C GLN A 64 -4.45 14.14 -6.43
N ASP A 65 -4.78 15.40 -6.67
CA ASP A 65 -3.89 16.39 -7.31
C ASP A 65 -2.62 16.64 -6.47
N LEU A 66 -2.74 16.51 -5.16
CA LEU A 66 -1.60 16.65 -4.25
C LEU A 66 -0.70 15.40 -4.23
N ILE A 67 -1.28 14.22 -4.43
CA ILE A 67 -0.57 12.94 -4.41
C ILE A 67 0.11 12.67 -5.75
N PHE A 68 -0.59 12.86 -6.86
CA PHE A 68 -0.07 12.59 -8.20
C PHE A 68 0.72 13.76 -8.77
N ASN A 69 1.71 14.25 -8.00
CA ASN A 69 2.67 15.23 -8.49
C ASN A 69 3.56 14.63 -9.59
N GLU A 70 4.31 15.47 -10.31
CA GLU A 70 5.13 15.03 -11.43
C GLU A 70 6.19 13.98 -11.09
N LYS A 71 6.69 13.96 -9.85
CA LYS A 71 7.64 12.93 -9.41
C LYS A 71 6.94 11.58 -9.25
N VAL A 72 5.74 11.53 -8.66
CA VAL A 72 4.96 10.30 -8.51
C VAL A 72 4.53 9.77 -9.88
N LYS A 73 4.03 10.64 -10.77
CA LYS A 73 3.69 10.26 -12.15
C LYS A 73 4.91 9.68 -12.89
N THR A 74 6.08 10.31 -12.73
CA THR A 74 7.34 9.80 -13.31
C THR A 74 7.70 8.42 -12.75
N VAL A 75 7.56 8.21 -11.43
CA VAL A 75 7.81 6.90 -10.81
C VAL A 75 6.87 5.83 -11.38
N ILE A 76 5.57 6.13 -11.48
CA ILE A 76 4.58 5.20 -12.05
C ILE A 76 4.95 4.85 -13.49
N ARG A 77 5.17 5.84 -14.34
CA ARG A 77 5.49 5.64 -15.75
C ARG A 77 6.77 4.83 -15.97
N GLU A 78 7.85 5.17 -15.26
CA GLU A 78 9.16 4.55 -15.48
C GLU A 78 9.31 3.16 -14.84
N ILE A 79 8.64 2.92 -13.70
CA ILE A 79 8.75 1.65 -12.97
C ILE A 79 7.62 0.69 -13.35
N PHE A 80 6.36 1.16 -13.35
CA PHE A 80 5.21 0.29 -13.63
C PHE A 80 4.90 0.23 -15.13
N GLY A 81 4.94 1.38 -15.81
CA GLY A 81 4.54 1.56 -17.20
C GLY A 81 3.25 2.38 -17.36
N ASN A 82 2.93 2.71 -18.62
CA ASN A 82 1.86 3.68 -18.95
C ASN A 82 0.43 3.12 -18.82
N ARG A 83 0.27 1.81 -18.59
CA ARG A 83 -1.07 1.17 -18.55
C ARG A 83 -1.62 1.00 -17.15
N TYR A 84 -0.84 1.34 -16.11
CA TYR A 84 -1.23 1.15 -14.73
C TYR A 84 -2.24 2.20 -14.28
N PHE A 85 -3.27 1.75 -13.58
CA PHE A 85 -4.31 2.56 -12.96
C PHE A 85 -4.47 2.19 -11.49
N VAL A 86 -5.04 3.09 -10.70
CA VAL A 86 -5.31 2.86 -9.28
C VAL A 86 -6.43 1.82 -9.13
N VAL A 87 -6.27 0.88 -8.22
CA VAL A 87 -7.25 -0.18 -7.92
C VAL A 87 -7.69 -0.22 -6.46
N LYS A 88 -6.91 0.42 -5.56
CA LYS A 88 -7.22 0.48 -4.13
C LYS A 88 -6.43 1.59 -3.47
N SER A 89 -7.06 2.29 -2.53
CA SER A 89 -6.37 3.29 -1.71
C SER A 89 -6.80 3.23 -0.25
N ILE A 90 -5.83 3.34 0.67
CA ILE A 90 -6.07 3.34 2.11
C ILE A 90 -5.12 4.35 2.77
N TYR A 91 -5.66 5.23 3.60
CA TYR A 91 -4.86 5.99 4.53
C TYR A 91 -4.81 5.26 5.87
N PHE A 92 -3.63 5.16 6.45
CA PHE A 92 -3.36 4.60 7.76
C PHE A 92 -2.75 5.65 8.67
N ASP A 93 -3.28 5.76 9.87
CA ASP A 93 -2.77 6.61 10.93
C ASP A 93 -2.56 5.76 12.18
N LYS A 94 -1.31 5.55 12.53
CA LYS A 94 -0.91 4.86 13.73
C LYS A 94 -0.51 5.92 14.76
N PRO A 95 -1.35 6.18 15.79
CA PRO A 95 -1.06 7.20 16.79
C PRO A 95 0.17 6.85 17.65
N GLU A 96 0.69 7.82 18.35
CA GLU A 96 1.89 7.71 19.20
C GLU A 96 1.75 6.64 20.30
N THR A 97 0.54 6.46 20.81
CA THR A 97 0.21 5.48 21.86
C THR A 97 -0.11 4.09 21.32
N SER A 98 -0.07 3.91 19.99
CA SER A 98 -0.50 2.67 19.36
C SER A 98 0.35 1.48 19.76
N ASN A 99 -0.32 0.44 20.22
CA ASN A 99 0.26 -0.88 20.44
C ASN A 99 0.05 -1.82 19.24
N TRP A 100 -0.35 -1.29 18.11
CA TRP A 100 -0.64 -2.06 16.90
C TRP A 100 0.62 -2.74 16.36
N TYR A 101 0.50 -4.03 16.18
CA TYR A 101 1.50 -4.92 15.60
C TYR A 101 0.84 -5.67 14.43
N VAL A 102 1.58 -5.91 13.37
CA VAL A 102 1.14 -6.69 12.23
C VAL A 102 2.11 -7.85 12.02
N ALA A 103 1.61 -9.08 12.20
CA ALA A 103 2.38 -10.29 11.90
C ALA A 103 2.79 -10.33 10.42
N TYR A 104 3.78 -11.13 10.08
CA TYR A 104 4.13 -11.38 8.69
C TYR A 104 2.93 -11.90 7.91
N HIS A 105 2.70 -11.32 6.76
CA HIS A 105 1.64 -11.69 5.81
C HIS A 105 2.00 -11.20 4.41
N GLN A 106 1.24 -11.64 3.42
CA GLN A 106 1.19 -11.10 2.07
C GLN A 106 -0.17 -10.39 1.88
N ASP A 107 -0.24 -9.38 1.02
CA ASP A 107 -1.50 -8.74 0.63
C ASP A 107 -2.17 -9.59 -0.45
N LEU A 108 -2.96 -10.59 -0.02
CA LEU A 108 -3.54 -11.59 -0.91
C LEU A 108 -4.92 -11.23 -1.47
N THR A 109 -5.47 -10.06 -1.14
CA THR A 109 -6.84 -9.73 -1.55
C THR A 109 -6.91 -8.44 -2.34
N ILE A 110 -7.71 -8.46 -3.41
CA ILE A 110 -8.12 -7.27 -4.16
C ILE A 110 -9.46 -6.75 -3.67
N SER A 111 -9.73 -5.46 -3.91
CA SER A 111 -11.01 -4.81 -3.59
C SER A 111 -11.86 -4.68 -4.84
N VAL A 112 -13.10 -5.15 -4.79
CA VAL A 112 -14.01 -5.24 -5.95
C VAL A 112 -15.37 -4.63 -5.64
N ASP A 113 -16.17 -4.38 -6.69
CA ASP A 113 -17.47 -3.71 -6.60
C ASP A 113 -18.59 -4.63 -6.11
N GLN A 114 -18.51 -5.93 -6.37
CA GLN A 114 -19.53 -6.90 -6.01
C GLN A 114 -18.92 -8.29 -5.75
N LYS A 115 -19.74 -9.19 -5.20
CA LYS A 115 -19.36 -10.60 -5.03
C LYS A 115 -19.94 -11.43 -6.19
N LEU A 116 -19.07 -12.10 -6.93
CA LEU A 116 -19.43 -13.03 -7.99
C LEU A 116 -18.79 -14.40 -7.74
N GLN A 117 -19.47 -15.45 -8.20
CA GLN A 117 -18.91 -16.78 -8.16
C GLN A 117 -18.06 -16.99 -9.43
N LEU A 118 -16.76 -16.85 -9.29
CA LEU A 118 -15.78 -16.98 -10.37
C LEU A 118 -14.73 -18.02 -10.01
N GLU A 119 -14.31 -18.80 -10.99
CA GLU A 119 -13.24 -19.78 -10.81
C GLU A 119 -11.92 -19.09 -10.44
N GLY A 120 -11.24 -19.61 -9.43
CA GLY A 120 -9.97 -19.06 -8.93
C GLY A 120 -10.09 -17.82 -8.04
N PHE A 121 -11.31 -17.31 -7.76
CA PHE A 121 -11.56 -16.19 -6.88
C PHE A 121 -12.14 -16.66 -5.53
N ASP A 122 -11.29 -16.99 -4.58
CA ASP A 122 -11.67 -17.45 -3.23
C ASP A 122 -10.44 -17.40 -2.28
N PRO A 123 -10.57 -17.10 -0.97
CA PRO A 123 -11.81 -16.81 -0.25
C PRO A 123 -12.30 -15.37 -0.43
N TRP A 124 -13.60 -15.19 -0.24
CA TRP A 124 -14.27 -13.89 -0.23
C TRP A 124 -14.37 -13.35 1.19
N THR A 125 -14.20 -12.06 1.33
CA THR A 125 -14.47 -11.32 2.57
C THR A 125 -15.32 -10.09 2.29
N THR A 126 -16.20 -9.76 3.24
CA THR A 126 -17.01 -8.54 3.17
C THR A 126 -16.81 -7.77 4.47
N LYS A 127 -16.37 -6.52 4.37
CA LYS A 127 -16.21 -5.61 5.51
C LYS A 127 -16.84 -4.27 5.19
N GLN A 128 -17.79 -3.81 6.00
CA GLN A 128 -18.41 -2.49 5.83
C GLN A 128 -18.90 -2.24 4.39
N LYS A 129 -19.66 -3.19 3.81
CA LYS A 129 -20.15 -3.16 2.41
C LYS A 129 -19.04 -3.15 1.32
N GLN A 130 -17.80 -3.37 1.68
CA GLN A 130 -16.71 -3.52 0.73
C GLN A 130 -16.40 -5.00 0.53
N PHE A 131 -16.36 -5.42 -0.72
CA PHE A 131 -16.02 -6.78 -1.10
C PHE A 131 -14.53 -6.89 -1.37
N ALA A 132 -13.93 -7.94 -0.85
CA ALA A 132 -12.56 -8.29 -1.17
C ALA A 132 -12.47 -9.80 -1.43
N VAL A 133 -11.60 -10.18 -2.33
CA VAL A 133 -11.41 -11.57 -2.73
C VAL A 133 -9.94 -11.82 -3.02
N GLN A 134 -9.49 -13.02 -2.74
CA GLN A 134 -8.20 -13.49 -3.25
C GLN A 134 -8.39 -13.90 -4.71
N PRO A 135 -7.74 -13.23 -5.66
CA PRO A 135 -7.80 -13.55 -7.07
C PRO A 135 -6.77 -14.63 -7.43
N PRO A 136 -6.75 -15.13 -8.67
CA PRO A 136 -5.61 -15.87 -9.22
C PRO A 136 -4.29 -15.13 -9.00
N GLN A 137 -3.22 -15.89 -8.79
CA GLN A 137 -1.89 -15.35 -8.41
C GLN A 137 -1.33 -14.37 -9.43
N ASP A 138 -1.55 -14.60 -10.72
CA ASP A 138 -1.07 -13.74 -11.81
C ASP A 138 -1.63 -12.31 -11.74
N ILE A 139 -2.83 -12.13 -11.17
CA ILE A 139 -3.38 -10.78 -10.90
C ILE A 139 -2.58 -10.10 -9.80
N LEU A 140 -2.27 -10.81 -8.70
CA LEU A 140 -1.46 -10.26 -7.59
C LEU A 140 -0.03 -9.93 -8.05
N GLU A 141 0.57 -10.75 -8.88
CA GLU A 141 1.91 -10.54 -9.43
C GLU A 141 2.00 -9.26 -10.28
N ASN A 142 0.89 -8.82 -10.88
CA ASN A 142 0.82 -7.60 -11.67
C ASN A 142 0.47 -6.34 -10.87
N ILE A 143 0.27 -6.44 -9.57
CA ILE A 143 0.02 -5.29 -8.71
C ILE A 143 1.34 -4.69 -8.20
N TYR A 144 1.38 -3.35 -8.17
CA TYR A 144 2.37 -2.57 -7.43
C TYR A 144 1.69 -1.73 -6.37
N THR A 145 2.32 -1.63 -5.23
CA THR A 145 1.87 -0.78 -4.13
C THR A 145 2.84 0.37 -3.92
N ILE A 146 2.34 1.60 -3.90
CA ILE A 146 3.07 2.79 -3.41
C ILE A 146 2.58 3.10 -2.00
N ARG A 147 3.51 3.24 -1.07
CA ARG A 147 3.26 3.69 0.31
C ARG A 147 3.93 5.05 0.50
N ILE A 148 3.13 6.11 0.61
CA ILE A 148 3.60 7.49 0.80
C ILE A 148 3.69 7.76 2.30
N HIS A 149 4.84 8.18 2.78
CA HIS A 149 5.08 8.41 4.19
C HIS A 149 4.88 9.89 4.54
N LEU A 150 3.88 10.20 5.37
CA LEU A 150 3.63 11.56 5.87
C LEU A 150 4.45 11.88 7.12
N ASP A 151 5.05 10.89 7.73
CA ASP A 151 5.97 10.95 8.86
C ASP A 151 7.16 10.02 8.59
N ASP A 152 8.28 10.25 9.27
CA ASP A 152 9.40 9.32 9.23
C ASP A 152 8.95 7.93 9.72
N ALA A 153 9.43 6.89 9.07
CA ALA A 153 9.23 5.51 9.48
C ALA A 153 10.58 4.85 9.74
N ASP A 154 10.78 4.40 10.97
CA ASP A 154 11.97 3.69 11.41
C ASP A 154 11.60 2.42 12.21
N GLU A 155 12.59 1.67 12.65
CA GLU A 155 12.38 0.44 13.41
C GLU A 155 11.62 0.66 14.72
N ASN A 156 11.66 1.88 15.30
CA ASN A 156 11.11 2.21 16.60
C ASN A 156 9.65 2.72 16.53
N ASN A 157 9.16 3.11 15.35
CA ASN A 157 7.76 3.49 15.17
C ASN A 157 6.99 2.57 14.20
N GLY A 158 7.55 1.37 13.95
CA GLY A 158 6.88 0.32 13.21
C GLY A 158 6.99 0.47 11.69
N ALA A 159 8.15 0.88 11.17
CA ALA A 159 8.47 0.72 9.76
C ALA A 159 8.20 -0.73 9.31
N LEU A 160 7.85 -0.92 8.04
CA LEU A 160 7.67 -2.27 7.52
C LEU A 160 8.99 -3.04 7.56
N LYS A 161 8.86 -4.29 7.93
CA LYS A 161 9.88 -5.32 7.82
C LYS A 161 9.47 -6.23 6.69
N VAL A 162 10.39 -6.58 5.83
CA VAL A 162 10.13 -7.43 4.66
C VAL A 162 11.13 -8.58 4.62
N ILE A 163 10.75 -9.64 3.92
CA ILE A 163 11.66 -10.71 3.52
C ILE A 163 11.95 -10.52 2.04
N PRO A 164 13.14 -9.96 1.69
CA PRO A 164 13.50 -9.70 0.28
C PRO A 164 13.41 -10.96 -0.57
N GLY A 165 12.87 -10.84 -1.79
CA GLY A 165 12.73 -11.96 -2.71
C GLY A 165 11.54 -12.89 -2.45
N SER A 166 10.86 -12.78 -1.30
CA SER A 166 9.74 -13.67 -0.97
C SER A 166 8.55 -13.56 -1.93
N HIS A 167 8.38 -12.43 -2.61
CA HIS A 167 7.35 -12.22 -3.64
C HIS A 167 7.49 -13.18 -4.83
N ALA A 168 8.71 -13.63 -5.15
CA ALA A 168 8.97 -14.56 -6.25
C ALA A 168 8.62 -16.01 -5.89
N LYS A 169 8.29 -16.29 -4.63
CA LYS A 169 7.88 -17.62 -4.16
C LYS A 169 6.37 -17.87 -4.29
N GLY A 170 5.64 -16.94 -4.92
CA GLY A 170 4.18 -16.99 -5.01
C GLY A 170 3.52 -16.78 -3.65
N ILE A 171 2.42 -17.52 -3.39
CA ILE A 171 1.75 -17.47 -2.09
C ILE A 171 2.62 -18.25 -1.09
N TYR A 172 3.30 -17.49 -0.23
CA TYR A 172 4.27 -17.99 0.73
C TYR A 172 3.78 -17.75 2.17
N ARG A 173 3.47 -18.81 2.88
CA ARG A 173 2.89 -18.72 4.23
C ARG A 173 3.94 -18.36 5.27
N PRO A 174 3.66 -17.42 6.19
CA PRO A 174 4.60 -17.02 7.24
C PRO A 174 5.12 -18.18 8.10
N GLU A 175 4.28 -19.20 8.32
CA GLU A 175 4.63 -20.37 9.14
C GLU A 175 5.71 -21.23 8.49
N THR A 176 5.95 -21.06 7.18
CA THR A 176 6.96 -21.81 6.42
C THR A 176 8.26 -21.04 6.21
N ILE A 177 8.43 -19.87 6.85
CA ILE A 177 9.65 -19.07 6.74
C ILE A 177 10.82 -19.86 7.36
N ASP A 178 11.81 -20.15 6.54
CA ASP A 178 13.07 -20.75 7.01
C ASP A 178 14.06 -19.66 7.41
N TRP A 179 14.09 -19.35 8.70
CA TRP A 179 14.98 -18.33 9.26
C TRP A 179 16.48 -18.70 9.23
N THR A 180 16.84 -19.88 8.74
CA THR A 180 18.26 -20.24 8.53
C THR A 180 18.80 -19.66 7.22
N ILE A 181 17.92 -19.36 6.28
CA ILE A 181 18.26 -18.82 4.94
C ILE A 181 17.62 -17.45 4.66
N GLU A 182 16.45 -17.18 5.22
CA GLU A 182 15.74 -15.92 5.02
C GLU A 182 16.26 -14.82 5.93
N THR A 183 16.36 -13.62 5.40
CA THR A 183 16.79 -12.45 6.17
C THR A 183 15.70 -11.40 6.17
N GLU A 184 15.52 -10.75 7.32
CA GLU A 184 14.61 -9.64 7.49
C GLU A 184 15.29 -8.33 7.11
N LYS A 185 14.60 -7.45 6.41
CA LYS A 185 15.04 -6.08 6.16
C LYS A 185 14.01 -5.07 6.67
N ILE A 186 14.46 -4.09 7.44
CA ILE A 186 13.64 -2.97 7.91
C ILE A 186 13.65 -1.90 6.81
N CYS A 187 12.45 -1.43 6.43
CA CYS A 187 12.26 -0.42 5.40
C CYS A 187 12.10 0.95 6.04
N ASN A 188 13.22 1.59 6.41
CA ASN A 188 13.21 2.97 6.86
C ASN A 188 12.86 3.88 5.69
N VAL A 189 11.93 4.81 5.90
CA VAL A 189 11.47 5.76 4.91
C VAL A 189 11.35 7.13 5.55
N ASP A 190 12.02 8.12 4.99
CA ASP A 190 11.93 9.50 5.47
C ASP A 190 10.55 10.09 5.14
N LYS A 191 10.09 11.02 5.94
CA LYS A 191 8.90 11.84 5.66
C LYS A 191 8.98 12.43 4.24
N GLY A 192 7.92 12.28 3.45
CA GLY A 192 7.91 12.67 2.05
C GLY A 192 8.56 11.66 1.09
N GLY A 193 9.10 10.58 1.62
CA GLY A 193 9.55 9.43 0.83
C GLY A 193 8.40 8.48 0.51
N ILE A 194 8.68 7.53 -0.39
CA ILE A 194 7.79 6.44 -0.76
C ILE A 194 8.49 5.11 -0.64
N MET A 195 7.74 4.08 -0.28
CA MET A 195 8.12 2.69 -0.48
C MET A 195 7.26 2.10 -1.58
N ILE A 196 7.88 1.41 -2.52
CA ILE A 196 7.18 0.63 -3.55
C ILE A 196 7.39 -0.84 -3.22
N MET A 197 6.33 -1.65 -3.29
CA MET A 197 6.41 -3.07 -2.98
C MET A 197 5.44 -3.90 -3.83
N LYS A 198 5.74 -5.19 -3.95
CA LYS A 198 4.84 -6.19 -4.52
C LYS A 198 3.90 -6.72 -3.43
N PRO A 199 2.61 -6.99 -3.71
CA PRO A 199 1.69 -7.55 -2.72
C PRO A 199 2.15 -8.89 -2.13
N LEU A 200 2.82 -9.70 -2.95
CA LEU A 200 3.31 -11.02 -2.56
C LEU A 200 4.62 -11.00 -1.74
N ILE A 201 5.18 -9.81 -1.42
CA ILE A 201 6.29 -9.76 -0.48
C ILE A 201 5.80 -10.03 0.94
N LEU A 202 6.43 -10.96 1.65
CA LEU A 202 6.16 -11.14 3.07
C LEU A 202 6.60 -9.90 3.84
N HIS A 203 5.66 -9.31 4.57
CA HIS A 203 5.91 -8.11 5.34
C HIS A 203 5.13 -8.10 6.66
N GLY A 204 5.64 -7.33 7.60
CA GLY A 204 5.04 -7.13 8.91
C GLY A 204 5.48 -5.80 9.52
N SER A 205 4.98 -5.45 10.69
CA SER A 205 5.45 -4.27 11.44
C SER A 205 5.42 -4.51 12.94
N LYS A 206 6.42 -3.99 13.63
CA LYS A 206 6.51 -4.01 15.10
C LYS A 206 5.61 -2.94 15.73
N ARG A 207 5.45 -3.04 17.04
CA ARG A 207 4.85 -2.00 17.86
C ARG A 207 5.72 -0.75 17.86
N THR A 208 5.12 0.40 18.13
CA THR A 208 5.86 1.64 18.40
C THR A 208 6.54 1.55 19.75
N THR A 209 7.81 1.92 19.83
CA THR A 209 8.60 1.95 21.07
C THR A 209 9.08 3.36 21.42
N ASN A 210 9.02 4.30 20.49
CA ASN A 210 9.51 5.69 20.65
C ASN A 210 8.39 6.73 20.78
N GLY A 211 7.12 6.31 20.85
CA GLY A 211 5.97 7.21 20.97
C GLY A 211 5.76 8.14 19.78
N LYS A 212 6.29 7.83 18.59
CA LYS A 212 6.09 8.65 17.40
C LYS A 212 4.92 8.12 16.55
N ARG A 213 4.10 9.05 16.08
CA ARG A 213 3.01 8.79 15.12
C ARG A 213 3.59 8.36 13.78
N ARG A 214 2.83 7.53 13.05
CA ARG A 214 3.18 7.12 11.69
C ARG A 214 1.94 7.10 10.80
N ARG A 215 1.90 8.03 9.83
CA ARG A 215 0.84 8.14 8.83
C ARG A 215 1.36 7.71 7.48
N VAL A 216 0.61 6.87 6.80
CA VAL A 216 0.97 6.31 5.49
C VAL A 216 -0.24 6.27 4.59
N ILE A 217 -0.10 6.73 3.35
CA ILE A 217 -1.07 6.52 2.27
C ILE A 217 -0.59 5.33 1.45
N HIS A 218 -1.42 4.31 1.35
CA HIS A 218 -1.17 3.06 0.62
C HIS A 218 -2.04 3.05 -0.62
N ILE A 219 -1.45 2.94 -1.81
CA ILE A 219 -2.15 2.95 -3.09
C ILE A 219 -1.68 1.77 -3.91
N GLU A 220 -2.62 0.94 -4.36
CA GLU A 220 -2.36 -0.20 -5.24
C GLU A 220 -2.71 0.16 -6.68
N PHE A 221 -1.85 -0.31 -7.59
CA PHE A 221 -1.95 -0.11 -9.03
C PHE A 221 -1.92 -1.44 -9.76
N SER A 222 -2.73 -1.59 -10.81
CA SER A 222 -2.73 -2.74 -11.71
C SER A 222 -2.84 -2.28 -13.16
N ASP A 223 -2.37 -3.10 -14.09
CA ASP A 223 -2.62 -2.95 -15.52
C ASP A 223 -3.62 -3.98 -16.06
N ARG A 224 -4.23 -4.78 -15.15
CA ARG A 224 -5.14 -5.87 -15.49
C ARG A 224 -6.59 -5.47 -15.29
N GLU A 225 -7.40 -5.74 -16.31
CA GLU A 225 -8.85 -5.77 -16.14
C GLU A 225 -9.24 -7.08 -15.42
N LEU A 226 -10.35 -7.02 -14.69
CA LEU A 226 -10.93 -8.21 -14.06
C LEU A 226 -11.85 -8.94 -15.05
N PRO A 227 -12.19 -10.21 -14.79
CA PRO A 227 -13.14 -10.95 -15.60
C PRO A 227 -14.50 -10.25 -15.73
N ASP A 228 -15.21 -10.52 -16.82
CA ASP A 228 -16.52 -9.92 -17.12
C ASP A 228 -17.49 -9.99 -15.93
N GLY A 229 -18.08 -8.86 -15.62
CA GLY A 229 -19.01 -8.68 -14.52
C GLY A 229 -18.37 -8.34 -13.17
N LEU A 230 -17.04 -8.39 -13.05
CA LEU A 230 -16.32 -7.96 -11.85
C LEU A 230 -15.50 -6.73 -12.14
N ASN A 231 -15.60 -5.69 -11.29
CA ASN A 231 -14.83 -4.48 -11.45
C ASN A 231 -14.01 -4.17 -10.20
N TRP A 232 -12.88 -3.47 -10.39
CA TRP A 232 -12.13 -2.90 -9.29
C TRP A 232 -13.00 -1.90 -8.51
N SER A 233 -12.98 -1.92 -7.19
CA SER A 233 -13.75 -0.99 -6.36
C SER A 233 -13.32 0.47 -6.54
N GLU A 234 -12.06 0.67 -6.91
CA GLU A 234 -11.47 1.98 -7.20
C GLU A 234 -10.70 1.89 -8.52
N LYS A 235 -11.37 2.10 -9.65
CA LYS A 235 -10.65 2.20 -10.92
C LYS A 235 -10.48 3.67 -11.29
N MET A 236 -9.25 4.18 -11.16
CA MET A 236 -8.92 5.55 -11.54
C MET A 236 -7.69 5.55 -12.44
N VAL A 237 -7.85 6.08 -13.65
CA VAL A 237 -6.72 6.33 -14.56
C VAL A 237 -6.03 7.59 -14.06
N SER A 238 -4.73 7.53 -13.78
CA SER A 238 -3.96 8.76 -13.57
C SER A 238 -3.93 9.52 -14.89
N GLU A 239 -4.61 10.67 -14.95
CA GLU A 239 -4.50 11.54 -16.12
C GLU A 239 -3.03 11.87 -16.37
N ASN A 240 -2.56 11.56 -17.58
CA ASN A 240 -1.18 11.77 -18.04
C ASN A 240 -0.80 13.23 -18.13
#